data_acc293f17282a5e1e68df57e2d8a99d2
#
_entry.id   acc293f17282a5e1e68df57e2d8a99d2
#
_cell.length_a   1.000
_cell.length_b   1.000
_cell.length_c   1.000
_cell.angle_alpha   90.00
_cell.angle_beta   90.00
_cell.angle_gamma   90.00
#
_symmetry.space_group_name_H-M   'P 1'
#
loop_
_entity.id
_entity.type
_entity.pdbx_description
1 polymer ?
#
loop_
_entity_poly.entity_id
_entity_poly.type
_entity_poly.pdbx_seq_one_letter_code
_entity_poly.pdbx_strand_id
1 'polypeptide(L)'
;MKFKKFIKTIKVIEIKNKKMKTPLRYAGGKSRAIKHISYLAKDEKTIISPFFGGGSLEIHWASLGKKVIGYDIFDVLVNFWNVLLNKNDELALELKKIAPTNIEYKRVKEELMKTSNTQKMLENWKTNTYKRTDIVNLNDVELAAYYYFNHNCSYGPGYLGWGSSVYLKESKWNNMISDIEKFKVSDMEVRHNSFENVLPIHNSEFIYLDPPYYTELDSDNKMHAAIYPMKNIPVHHDGFNHVLLRDLLKNHKGKFVLSYNNCETIRDYYSEFNQSFPSWNYSMGNGETRIGKNRKEMGISNSKESHEILITNFDYQF
;
A
#
# COMPACT_ATOMS: atom_id res chain seq x y z
N MET A 1 -47.81 -43.19 -19.23
CA MET A 1 -46.32 -43.20 -18.99
C MET A 1 -45.84 -41.77 -18.73
N LYS A 2 -45.58 -41.44 -17.47
CA LYS A 2 -45.19 -40.07 -17.07
C LYS A 2 -43.66 -39.97 -17.03
N PHE A 3 -43.09 -39.21 -17.96
CA PHE A 3 -41.68 -38.87 -17.93
C PHE A 3 -41.45 -37.82 -16.84
N LYS A 4 -40.84 -38.22 -15.71
CA LYS A 4 -40.31 -37.31 -14.70
C LYS A 4 -38.98 -36.72 -15.23
N LYS A 5 -39.00 -35.45 -15.59
CA LYS A 5 -37.83 -34.64 -15.87
C LYS A 5 -37.00 -34.47 -14.58
N PHE A 6 -35.86 -35.14 -14.51
CA PHE A 6 -34.86 -34.84 -13.48
C PHE A 6 -34.16 -33.51 -13.82
N ILE A 7 -34.62 -32.43 -13.22
CA ILE A 7 -33.86 -31.20 -13.22
C ILE A 7 -32.87 -31.33 -12.06
N LYS A 8 -31.61 -31.63 -12.37
CA LYS A 8 -30.51 -31.48 -11.45
C LYS A 8 -30.30 -30.01 -11.19
N THR A 9 -30.78 -29.53 -10.06
CA THR A 9 -30.47 -28.21 -9.55
C THR A 9 -28.99 -28.18 -9.22
N ILE A 10 -28.18 -27.63 -10.13
CA ILE A 10 -26.81 -27.25 -9.82
C ILE A 10 -26.93 -26.10 -8.79
N LYS A 11 -26.72 -26.41 -7.52
CA LYS A 11 -26.44 -25.40 -6.52
C LYS A 11 -25.15 -24.74 -6.94
N VAL A 12 -25.27 -23.58 -7.59
CA VAL A 12 -24.16 -22.63 -7.68
C VAL A 12 -23.84 -22.27 -6.23
N ILE A 13 -22.75 -22.82 -5.74
CA ILE A 13 -22.18 -22.40 -4.46
C ILE A 13 -21.73 -20.97 -4.73
N GLU A 14 -22.55 -19.98 -4.37
CA GLU A 14 -22.09 -18.63 -4.15
C GLU A 14 -21.04 -18.72 -3.04
N ILE A 15 -19.80 -18.88 -3.44
CA ILE A 15 -18.67 -18.55 -2.58
C ILE A 15 -18.87 -17.06 -2.34
N LYS A 16 -19.47 -16.71 -1.20
CA LYS A 16 -19.44 -15.34 -0.68
C LYS A 16 -17.97 -14.96 -0.64
N ASN A 17 -17.49 -14.33 -1.69
CA ASN A 17 -16.15 -13.80 -1.77
C ASN A 17 -15.99 -12.82 -0.62
N LYS A 18 -15.48 -13.32 0.51
CA LYS A 18 -15.15 -12.50 1.66
C LYS A 18 -14.11 -11.52 1.14
N LYS A 19 -14.51 -10.25 1.04
CA LYS A 19 -13.65 -9.18 0.50
C LYS A 19 -12.29 -9.27 1.17
N MET A 20 -11.29 -9.77 0.44
CA MET A 20 -9.93 -9.86 0.93
C MET A 20 -9.44 -8.43 1.20
N LYS A 21 -8.85 -8.22 2.36
CA LYS A 21 -8.27 -6.92 2.74
C LYS A 21 -6.76 -7.03 2.76
N THR A 22 -6.09 -5.94 2.48
CA THR A 22 -4.65 -5.87 2.73
C THR A 22 -4.38 -6.09 4.22
N PRO A 23 -3.39 -6.91 4.57
CA PRO A 23 -2.99 -7.10 5.96
C PRO A 23 -2.16 -5.91 6.48
N LEU A 24 -1.67 -5.04 5.58
CA LEU A 24 -0.91 -3.86 5.96
C LEU A 24 -1.82 -2.68 6.27
N ARG A 25 -1.54 -2.01 7.38
CA ARG A 25 -2.02 -0.66 7.67
C ARG A 25 -1.15 0.32 6.88
N TYR A 26 -1.55 0.65 5.66
CA TYR A 26 -0.70 1.45 4.77
C TYR A 26 -1.22 2.88 4.63
N ALA A 27 -0.32 3.87 4.80
CA ALA A 27 -0.65 5.27 4.60
C ALA A 27 -1.00 5.53 3.13
N GLY A 28 -2.04 6.30 2.86
CA GLY A 28 -2.51 6.52 1.48
C GLY A 28 -3.24 5.34 0.83
N GLY A 29 -3.40 4.20 1.55
CA GLY A 29 -4.02 3.00 0.99
C GLY A 29 -5.42 3.22 0.41
N LYS A 30 -5.66 2.73 -0.79
CA LYS A 30 -6.86 2.98 -1.61
C LYS A 30 -8.07 2.09 -1.29
N SER A 31 -8.14 1.49 -0.08
CA SER A 31 -9.24 0.58 0.29
C SER A 31 -10.63 1.20 0.14
N ARG A 32 -10.76 2.51 0.32
CA ARG A 32 -12.01 3.26 0.18
C ARG A 32 -12.27 3.75 -1.24
N ALA A 33 -11.20 3.85 -2.03
CA ALA A 33 -11.27 4.23 -3.44
C ALA A 33 -11.63 3.04 -4.36
N ILE A 34 -11.63 1.80 -3.85
CA ILE A 34 -11.85 0.58 -4.64
C ILE A 34 -13.06 0.72 -5.56
N LYS A 35 -14.22 1.17 -5.03
CA LYS A 35 -15.46 1.31 -5.80
C LYS A 35 -15.37 2.37 -6.92
N HIS A 36 -14.45 3.33 -6.80
CA HIS A 36 -14.26 4.41 -7.77
C HIS A 36 -13.20 4.08 -8.82
N ILE A 37 -12.24 3.22 -8.48
CA ILE A 37 -11.09 2.93 -9.35
C ILE A 37 -11.20 1.54 -9.99
N SER A 38 -11.70 0.53 -9.26
CA SER A 38 -11.63 -0.85 -9.72
C SER A 38 -12.34 -1.12 -11.04
N TYR A 39 -13.45 -0.42 -11.31
CA TYR A 39 -14.21 -0.61 -12.54
C TYR A 39 -13.49 -0.06 -13.79
N LEU A 40 -12.53 0.86 -13.64
CA LEU A 40 -11.74 1.39 -14.75
C LEU A 40 -10.85 0.30 -15.39
N ALA A 41 -10.56 -0.75 -14.63
CA ALA A 41 -9.84 -1.93 -15.09
C ALA A 41 -10.76 -3.14 -15.37
N LYS A 42 -12.09 -2.94 -15.51
CA LYS A 42 -13.08 -4.06 -15.59
C LYS A 42 -12.79 -5.02 -16.74
N ASP A 43 -12.38 -4.49 -17.89
CA ASP A 43 -12.15 -5.27 -19.11
C ASP A 43 -10.70 -5.78 -19.23
N GLU A 44 -9.82 -5.38 -18.31
CA GLU A 44 -8.42 -5.75 -18.31
C GLU A 44 -8.20 -7.11 -17.60
N LYS A 45 -7.40 -7.96 -18.22
CA LYS A 45 -7.03 -9.28 -17.66
C LYS A 45 -5.77 -9.21 -16.81
N THR A 46 -4.83 -8.36 -17.20
CA THR A 46 -3.55 -8.14 -16.52
C THR A 46 -3.44 -6.69 -16.10
N ILE A 47 -2.97 -6.45 -14.89
CA ILE A 47 -2.77 -5.12 -14.32
C ILE A 47 -1.32 -5.02 -13.85
N ILE A 48 -0.64 -4.01 -14.33
CA ILE A 48 0.70 -3.63 -13.87
C ILE A 48 0.56 -2.50 -12.85
N SER A 49 1.19 -2.64 -11.69
CA SER A 49 1.16 -1.63 -10.62
C SER A 49 2.58 -1.27 -10.17
N PRO A 50 3.17 -0.18 -10.72
CA PRO A 50 4.54 0.23 -10.42
C PRO A 50 4.76 0.83 -9.03
N PHE A 51 3.69 1.11 -8.29
CA PHE A 51 3.70 1.65 -6.92
C PHE A 51 2.79 0.79 -6.05
N PHE A 52 3.26 -0.43 -5.74
CA PHE A 52 2.41 -1.45 -5.14
C PHE A 52 1.97 -1.08 -3.71
N GLY A 53 2.88 -0.55 -2.90
CA GLY A 53 2.61 -0.11 -1.53
C GLY A 53 1.82 -1.13 -0.70
N GLY A 54 0.67 -0.71 -0.18
CA GLY A 54 -0.22 -1.55 0.63
C GLY A 54 -1.10 -2.52 -0.15
N GLY A 55 -1.06 -2.54 -1.47
CA GLY A 55 -1.72 -3.51 -2.33
C GLY A 55 -3.25 -3.57 -2.26
N SER A 56 -3.92 -2.50 -1.85
CA SER A 56 -5.37 -2.55 -1.58
C SER A 56 -6.24 -2.78 -2.82
N LEU A 57 -5.90 -2.14 -3.95
CA LEU A 57 -6.57 -2.32 -5.23
C LEU A 57 -6.11 -3.59 -5.92
N GLU A 58 -4.84 -3.87 -5.84
CA GLU A 58 -4.16 -5.02 -6.43
C GLU A 58 -4.75 -6.33 -5.88
N ILE A 59 -4.88 -6.46 -4.56
CA ILE A 59 -5.55 -7.59 -3.91
C ILE A 59 -7.01 -7.70 -4.35
N HIS A 60 -7.71 -6.56 -4.47
CA HIS A 60 -9.08 -6.57 -4.94
C HIS A 60 -9.18 -7.12 -6.37
N TRP A 61 -8.35 -6.64 -7.30
CA TRP A 61 -8.33 -7.13 -8.68
C TRP A 61 -7.93 -8.60 -8.78
N ALA A 62 -6.92 -9.01 -8.03
CA ALA A 62 -6.52 -10.43 -7.95
C ALA A 62 -7.66 -11.30 -7.39
N SER A 63 -8.43 -10.83 -6.40
CA SER A 63 -9.62 -11.53 -5.88
C SER A 63 -10.76 -11.66 -6.90
N LEU A 64 -10.74 -10.84 -7.96
CA LEU A 64 -11.65 -10.93 -9.11
C LEU A 64 -11.09 -11.82 -10.23
N GLY A 65 -9.98 -12.51 -10.03
CA GLY A 65 -9.34 -13.40 -11.00
C GLY A 65 -8.50 -12.69 -12.05
N LYS A 66 -8.09 -11.44 -11.80
CA LYS A 66 -7.18 -10.73 -12.70
C LYS A 66 -5.73 -11.03 -12.32
N LYS A 67 -4.85 -11.15 -13.33
CA LYS A 67 -3.41 -11.22 -13.09
C LYS A 67 -2.88 -9.85 -12.68
N VAL A 68 -2.17 -9.78 -11.55
CA VAL A 68 -1.56 -8.54 -11.04
C VAL A 68 -0.05 -8.71 -10.95
N ILE A 69 0.68 -7.81 -11.57
CA ILE A 69 2.14 -7.72 -11.47
C ILE A 69 2.47 -6.38 -10.81
N GLY A 70 2.77 -6.45 -9.52
CA GLY A 70 3.15 -5.30 -8.71
C GLY A 70 4.65 -5.06 -8.71
N TYR A 71 5.02 -3.81 -8.58
CA TYR A 71 6.40 -3.39 -8.36
C TYR A 71 6.46 -2.35 -7.25
N ASP A 72 7.55 -2.37 -6.52
CA ASP A 72 7.86 -1.33 -5.55
C ASP A 72 9.37 -1.14 -5.47
N ILE A 73 9.80 0.08 -5.17
CA ILE A 73 11.22 0.39 -5.00
C ILE A 73 11.72 0.03 -3.60
N PHE A 74 10.81 -0.17 -2.64
CA PHE A 74 11.16 -0.52 -1.28
C PHE A 74 11.32 -2.03 -1.12
N ASP A 75 12.56 -2.49 -1.17
CA ASP A 75 12.93 -3.91 -1.18
C ASP A 75 12.43 -4.69 0.04
N VAL A 76 12.42 -4.09 1.23
CA VAL A 76 11.90 -4.71 2.47
C VAL A 76 10.38 -4.96 2.37
N LEU A 77 9.65 -4.03 1.77
CA LEU A 77 8.22 -4.19 1.49
C LEU A 77 7.98 -5.30 0.46
N VAL A 78 8.78 -5.32 -0.60
CA VAL A 78 8.72 -6.38 -1.63
C VAL A 78 9.01 -7.75 -1.02
N ASN A 79 10.03 -7.85 -0.15
CA ASN A 79 10.31 -9.08 0.60
C ASN A 79 9.10 -9.53 1.42
N PHE A 80 8.47 -8.62 2.17
CA PHE A 80 7.25 -8.95 2.92
C PHE A 80 6.16 -9.53 2.02
N TRP A 81 5.88 -8.90 0.87
CA TRP A 81 4.87 -9.37 -0.06
C TRP A 81 5.21 -10.74 -0.63
N ASN A 82 6.46 -10.98 -1.02
CA ASN A 82 6.90 -12.27 -1.54
C ASN A 82 6.78 -13.39 -0.50
N VAL A 83 7.14 -13.12 0.75
CA VAL A 83 6.99 -14.09 1.85
C VAL A 83 5.52 -14.34 2.14
N LEU A 84 4.69 -13.31 2.20
CA LEU A 84 3.24 -13.46 2.43
C LEU A 84 2.57 -14.28 1.33
N LEU A 85 2.94 -14.08 0.07
CA LEU A 85 2.35 -14.77 -1.07
C LEU A 85 2.78 -16.24 -1.18
N ASN A 86 4.01 -16.56 -0.79
CA ASN A 86 4.60 -17.86 -1.06
C ASN A 86 4.89 -18.70 0.20
N LYS A 87 4.97 -18.07 1.39
CA LYS A 87 5.38 -18.68 2.67
C LYS A 87 4.56 -18.14 3.85
N ASN A 88 3.25 -17.91 3.65
CA ASN A 88 2.42 -17.28 4.67
C ASN A 88 2.34 -18.07 5.99
N ASP A 89 2.40 -19.40 5.93
CA ASP A 89 2.41 -20.25 7.12
C ASP A 89 3.73 -20.10 7.91
N GLU A 90 4.88 -20.03 7.22
CA GLU A 90 6.17 -19.76 7.85
C GLU A 90 6.20 -18.35 8.46
N LEU A 91 5.67 -17.36 7.74
CA LEU A 91 5.52 -15.99 8.25
C LEU A 91 4.68 -15.95 9.52
N ALA A 92 3.53 -16.63 9.54
CA ALA A 92 2.66 -16.67 10.71
C ALA A 92 3.35 -17.33 11.92
N LEU A 93 4.12 -18.39 11.68
CA LEU A 93 4.92 -19.04 12.74
C LEU A 93 5.98 -18.10 13.30
N GLU A 94 6.67 -17.32 12.44
CA GLU A 94 7.67 -16.36 12.88
C GLU A 94 7.04 -15.22 13.68
N LEU A 95 5.91 -14.70 13.23
CA LEU A 95 5.16 -13.65 13.94
C LEU A 95 4.69 -14.08 15.33
N LYS A 96 4.33 -15.34 15.53
CA LYS A 96 3.95 -15.90 16.85
C LYS A 96 5.08 -15.87 17.88
N LYS A 97 6.34 -15.80 17.45
CA LYS A 97 7.50 -15.70 18.34
C LYS A 97 7.68 -14.26 18.89
N ILE A 98 7.04 -13.27 18.28
CA ILE A 98 7.21 -11.85 18.60
C ILE A 98 6.16 -11.43 19.63
N ALA A 99 6.59 -11.04 20.83
CA ALA A 99 5.70 -10.51 21.84
C ALA A 99 5.31 -9.05 21.53
N PRO A 100 4.02 -8.68 21.57
CA PRO A 100 3.58 -7.33 21.25
C PRO A 100 3.81 -6.35 22.41
N THR A 101 5.06 -6.14 22.77
CA THR A 101 5.49 -5.25 23.85
C THR A 101 6.35 -4.10 23.33
N ASN A 102 6.41 -3.00 24.10
CA ASN A 102 7.29 -1.87 23.75
C ASN A 102 8.79 -2.26 23.77
N ILE A 103 9.17 -3.20 24.62
CA ILE A 103 10.56 -3.69 24.71
C ILE A 103 10.90 -4.41 23.40
N GLU A 104 10.06 -5.35 23.00
CA GLU A 104 10.25 -6.13 21.79
C GLU A 104 10.14 -5.25 20.54
N TYR A 105 9.23 -4.26 20.52
CA TYR A 105 9.12 -3.29 19.44
C TYR A 105 10.44 -2.51 19.22
N LYS A 106 11.07 -2.07 20.32
CA LYS A 106 12.37 -1.37 20.24
C LYS A 106 13.47 -2.29 19.76
N ARG A 107 13.51 -3.55 20.24
CA ARG A 107 14.49 -4.55 19.81
C ARG A 107 14.36 -4.81 18.30
N VAL A 108 13.15 -5.12 17.83
CA VAL A 108 12.90 -5.37 16.41
C VAL A 108 13.24 -4.15 15.55
N LYS A 109 12.89 -2.95 16.00
CA LYS A 109 13.26 -1.71 15.31
C LYS A 109 14.78 -1.55 15.20
N GLU A 110 15.52 -1.82 16.26
CA GLU A 110 16.99 -1.75 16.26
C GLU A 110 17.61 -2.79 15.30
N GLU A 111 17.09 -4.02 15.28
CA GLU A 111 17.53 -5.05 14.34
C GLU A 111 17.26 -4.65 12.88
N LEU A 112 16.07 -4.11 12.59
CA LEU A 112 15.73 -3.60 11.25
C LEU A 112 16.68 -2.46 10.82
N MET A 113 17.05 -1.57 11.75
CA MET A 113 18.01 -0.50 11.45
C MET A 113 19.40 -1.01 11.09
N LYS A 114 19.79 -2.19 11.57
CA LYS A 114 21.08 -2.83 11.27
C LYS A 114 21.07 -3.64 9.98
N THR A 115 19.92 -3.88 9.36
CA THR A 115 19.89 -4.66 8.10
C THR A 115 20.56 -3.90 6.96
N SER A 116 21.20 -4.64 6.05
CA SER A 116 21.84 -4.07 4.86
C SER A 116 20.83 -3.31 3.98
N ASN A 117 19.59 -3.79 3.88
CA ASN A 117 18.50 -3.14 3.17
C ASN A 117 18.23 -1.73 3.72
N THR A 118 18.06 -1.62 5.05
CA THR A 118 17.84 -0.33 5.70
C THR A 118 19.04 0.58 5.56
N GLN A 119 20.27 0.07 5.72
CA GLN A 119 21.46 0.90 5.60
C GLN A 119 21.64 1.45 4.19
N LYS A 120 21.37 0.67 3.14
CA LYS A 120 21.34 1.16 1.75
C LYS A 120 20.29 2.27 1.55
N MET A 121 19.09 2.08 2.08
CA MET A 121 18.04 3.10 2.03
C MET A 121 18.50 4.41 2.70
N LEU A 122 19.30 4.33 3.77
CA LEU A 122 19.78 5.46 4.55
C LEU A 122 21.12 6.07 4.02
N GLU A 123 21.79 5.46 3.04
CA GLU A 123 23.08 5.93 2.51
C GLU A 123 23.06 7.39 2.06
N ASN A 124 21.96 7.83 1.45
CA ASN A 124 21.79 9.19 0.95
C ASN A 124 21.24 10.18 2.00
N TRP A 125 21.06 9.73 3.24
CA TRP A 125 20.50 10.58 4.30
C TRP A 125 21.56 11.50 4.90
N LYS A 126 21.19 12.75 5.07
CA LYS A 126 22.11 13.83 5.46
C LYS A 126 22.69 13.73 6.89
N THR A 127 22.18 12.82 7.73
CA THR A 127 22.64 12.67 9.11
C THR A 127 23.24 11.29 9.33
N ASN A 128 24.44 11.25 9.93
CA ASN A 128 25.10 9.99 10.31
C ASN A 128 24.44 9.26 11.49
N THR A 129 23.36 9.81 12.06
CA THR A 129 22.71 9.28 13.27
C THR A 129 22.17 7.86 13.12
N TYR A 130 21.85 7.46 11.89
CA TYR A 130 21.26 6.14 11.60
C TYR A 130 22.26 5.14 11.01
N LYS A 131 23.49 5.56 10.73
CA LYS A 131 24.50 4.63 10.22
C LYS A 131 24.90 3.59 11.28
N ARG A 132 24.96 2.35 10.88
CA ARG A 132 25.34 1.20 11.70
C ARG A 132 26.50 0.47 11.03
N THR A 133 27.42 -0.04 11.83
CA THR A 133 28.53 -0.87 11.40
C THR A 133 28.33 -2.34 11.76
N ASP A 134 27.48 -2.60 12.75
CA ASP A 134 27.10 -3.92 13.24
C ASP A 134 25.93 -4.49 12.39
N ILE A 135 26.20 -4.79 11.14
CA ILE A 135 25.18 -5.27 10.20
C ILE A 135 24.65 -6.63 10.62
N VAL A 136 23.33 -6.75 10.61
CA VAL A 136 22.60 -8.00 10.89
C VAL A 136 22.01 -8.54 9.59
N ASN A 137 22.22 -9.83 9.36
CA ASN A 137 21.61 -10.56 8.25
C ASN A 137 20.41 -11.36 8.76
N LEU A 138 19.22 -10.90 8.42
CA LEU A 138 17.98 -11.61 8.63
C LEU A 138 17.68 -12.45 7.39
N ASN A 139 17.11 -13.64 7.56
CA ASN A 139 16.54 -14.35 6.43
C ASN A 139 15.23 -13.70 5.97
N ASP A 140 14.71 -14.07 4.80
CA ASP A 140 13.55 -13.42 4.18
C ASP A 140 12.32 -13.45 5.10
N VAL A 141 12.09 -14.55 5.81
CA VAL A 141 10.91 -14.73 6.68
C VAL A 141 11.06 -13.87 7.95
N GLU A 142 12.24 -13.84 8.56
CA GLU A 142 12.53 -12.97 9.71
C GLU A 142 12.39 -11.50 9.34
N LEU A 143 12.97 -11.08 8.21
CA LEU A 143 12.88 -9.71 7.72
C LEU A 143 11.42 -9.32 7.46
N ALA A 144 10.63 -10.20 6.84
CA ALA A 144 9.21 -9.98 6.60
C ALA A 144 8.41 -9.87 7.91
N ALA A 145 8.68 -10.73 8.89
CA ALA A 145 8.02 -10.71 10.18
C ALA A 145 8.36 -9.44 10.98
N TYR A 146 9.61 -9.04 11.00
CA TYR A 146 10.06 -7.83 11.68
C TYR A 146 9.51 -6.58 11.02
N TYR A 147 9.51 -6.52 9.67
CA TYR A 147 8.87 -5.45 8.92
C TYR A 147 7.38 -5.34 9.27
N TYR A 148 6.63 -6.45 9.18
CA TYR A 148 5.20 -6.47 9.45
C TYR A 148 4.87 -6.02 10.87
N PHE A 149 5.59 -6.53 11.88
CA PHE A 149 5.41 -6.13 13.27
C PHE A 149 5.71 -4.65 13.47
N ASN A 150 6.87 -4.18 13.00
CA ASN A 150 7.27 -2.78 13.13
C ASN A 150 6.28 -1.84 12.44
N HIS A 151 5.89 -2.14 11.20
CA HIS A 151 5.00 -1.31 10.42
C HIS A 151 3.59 -1.26 11.01
N ASN A 152 2.98 -2.42 11.28
CA ASN A 152 1.60 -2.49 11.74
C ASN A 152 1.41 -2.11 13.21
N CYS A 153 2.41 -2.30 14.05
CA CYS A 153 2.36 -1.90 15.45
C CYS A 153 2.87 -0.48 15.71
N SER A 154 3.19 0.29 14.67
CA SER A 154 3.57 1.70 14.79
C SER A 154 2.37 2.61 15.07
N TYR A 155 2.61 3.75 15.68
CA TYR A 155 1.62 4.79 15.96
C TYR A 155 0.96 5.34 14.69
N GLY A 156 1.74 5.71 13.67
CA GLY A 156 1.30 5.91 12.30
C GLY A 156 1.86 4.78 11.45
N PRO A 157 1.11 4.16 10.53
CA PRO A 157 1.66 3.07 9.74
C PRO A 157 2.90 3.55 9.01
N GLY A 158 4.06 3.00 9.39
CA GLY A 158 5.33 3.45 8.84
C GLY A 158 6.51 2.60 9.31
N TYR A 159 7.46 2.42 8.41
CA TYR A 159 8.69 1.70 8.67
C TYR A 159 9.56 2.47 9.67
N LEU A 160 10.13 1.78 10.65
CA LEU A 160 10.93 2.34 11.74
C LEU A 160 10.20 3.41 12.59
N GLY A 161 8.87 3.36 12.60
CA GLY A 161 8.02 4.27 13.34
C GLY A 161 8.15 4.16 14.86
N TRP A 162 7.25 4.84 15.57
CA TRP A 162 7.13 4.79 17.02
C TRP A 162 6.11 3.72 17.39
N GLY A 163 6.39 2.91 18.40
CA GLY A 163 5.47 1.89 18.87
C GLY A 163 4.14 2.48 19.39
N SER A 164 3.04 1.83 19.04
CA SER A 164 1.70 2.25 19.43
C SER A 164 1.16 1.42 20.59
N SER A 165 0.80 2.05 21.68
CA SER A 165 0.14 1.39 22.81
C SER A 165 -1.22 0.76 22.46
N VAL A 166 -1.81 1.15 21.35
CA VAL A 166 -3.08 0.59 20.84
C VAL A 166 -2.87 -0.71 20.11
N TYR A 167 -1.82 -0.81 19.30
CA TYR A 167 -1.53 -1.96 18.45
C TYR A 167 -0.60 -2.97 19.11
N LEU A 168 0.22 -2.55 20.08
CA LEU A 168 1.03 -3.40 20.94
C LEU A 168 0.16 -4.01 22.06
N LYS A 169 -0.90 -4.73 21.64
CA LYS A 169 -1.80 -5.47 22.51
C LYS A 169 -1.98 -6.87 21.95
N GLU A 170 -1.90 -7.85 22.82
CA GLU A 170 -1.97 -9.27 22.46
C GLU A 170 -3.19 -9.60 21.57
N SER A 171 -4.38 -9.13 21.96
CA SER A 171 -5.60 -9.35 21.19
C SER A 171 -5.56 -8.75 19.78
N LYS A 172 -4.91 -7.59 19.60
CA LYS A 172 -4.73 -6.97 18.29
C LYS A 172 -3.70 -7.72 17.47
N TRP A 173 -2.60 -8.10 18.09
CA TRP A 173 -1.52 -8.84 17.46
C TRP A 173 -1.99 -10.21 16.98
N ASN A 174 -2.70 -10.97 17.81
CA ASN A 174 -3.26 -12.24 17.43
C ASN A 174 -4.24 -12.14 16.24
N ASN A 175 -5.05 -11.08 16.18
CA ASN A 175 -5.90 -10.82 15.03
C ASN A 175 -5.08 -10.54 13.75
N MET A 176 -3.99 -9.79 13.86
CA MET A 176 -3.09 -9.50 12.73
C MET A 176 -2.40 -10.78 12.23
N ILE A 177 -1.95 -11.66 13.12
CA ILE A 177 -1.40 -12.98 12.75
C ILE A 177 -2.45 -13.82 12.06
N SER A 178 -3.68 -13.84 12.60
CA SER A 178 -4.79 -14.59 11.99
C SER A 178 -5.15 -14.07 10.59
N ASP A 179 -4.98 -12.78 10.31
CA ASP A 179 -5.17 -12.22 8.97
C ASP A 179 -4.08 -12.71 8.00
N ILE A 180 -2.83 -12.86 8.47
CA ILE A 180 -1.72 -13.46 7.69
C ILE A 180 -2.02 -14.93 7.38
N GLU A 181 -2.40 -15.74 8.37
CA GLU A 181 -2.74 -17.17 8.19
C GLU A 181 -3.86 -17.38 7.16
N LYS A 182 -4.82 -16.48 7.12
CA LYS A 182 -5.98 -16.55 6.22
C LYS A 182 -5.75 -15.89 4.86
N PHE A 183 -4.61 -15.24 4.68
CA PHE A 183 -4.33 -14.53 3.44
C PHE A 183 -4.08 -15.53 2.30
N LYS A 184 -4.94 -15.48 1.27
CA LYS A 184 -4.82 -16.33 0.08
C LYS A 184 -5.25 -15.51 -1.13
N VAL A 185 -4.30 -15.21 -1.98
CA VAL A 185 -4.51 -14.51 -3.25
C VAL A 185 -3.74 -15.25 -4.33
N SER A 186 -4.42 -15.62 -5.41
CA SER A 186 -3.79 -16.18 -6.61
C SER A 186 -3.49 -15.09 -7.62
N ASP A 187 -2.66 -15.42 -8.60
CA ASP A 187 -2.38 -14.58 -9.77
C ASP A 187 -1.85 -13.19 -9.45
N MET A 188 -1.12 -13.07 -8.33
CA MET A 188 -0.47 -11.84 -7.89
C MET A 188 1.01 -12.11 -7.60
N GLU A 189 1.87 -11.26 -8.14
CA GLU A 189 3.30 -11.26 -7.87
C GLU A 189 3.78 -9.83 -7.60
N VAL A 190 4.81 -9.68 -6.77
CA VAL A 190 5.41 -8.39 -6.44
C VAL A 190 6.91 -8.45 -6.65
N ARG A 191 7.45 -7.50 -7.39
CA ARG A 191 8.86 -7.45 -7.80
C ARG A 191 9.52 -6.16 -7.36
N HIS A 192 10.79 -6.23 -7.00
CA HIS A 192 11.59 -5.04 -6.69
C HIS A 192 12.06 -4.39 -7.99
N ASN A 193 11.54 -3.21 -8.29
CA ASN A 193 11.99 -2.37 -9.41
C ASN A 193 11.43 -0.95 -9.29
N SER A 194 12.09 0.00 -9.97
CA SER A 194 11.64 1.39 -10.10
C SER A 194 10.67 1.56 -11.27
N PHE A 195 9.71 2.49 -11.14
CA PHE A 195 8.78 2.85 -12.21
C PHE A 195 9.50 3.27 -13.51
N GLU A 196 10.68 3.84 -13.40
CA GLU A 196 11.52 4.28 -14.51
C GLU A 196 11.88 3.13 -15.45
N ASN A 197 12.10 1.93 -14.89
CA ASN A 197 12.38 0.72 -15.63
C ASN A 197 11.09 -0.03 -16.00
N VAL A 198 10.08 0.01 -15.14
CA VAL A 198 8.84 -0.75 -15.29
C VAL A 198 7.99 -0.19 -16.44
N LEU A 199 7.81 1.12 -16.53
CA LEU A 199 6.96 1.75 -17.54
C LEU A 199 7.42 1.46 -18.97
N PRO A 200 8.72 1.54 -19.33
CA PRO A 200 9.17 1.18 -20.67
C PRO A 200 8.98 -0.31 -21.01
N ILE A 201 9.16 -1.22 -20.04
CA ILE A 201 8.99 -2.67 -20.27
C ILE A 201 7.52 -3.02 -20.50
N HIS A 202 6.60 -2.35 -19.83
CA HIS A 202 5.16 -2.57 -19.89
C HIS A 202 4.42 -1.51 -20.71
N ASN A 203 5.06 -0.98 -21.75
CA ASN A 203 4.60 0.17 -22.50
C ASN A 203 3.23 0.01 -23.20
N SER A 204 2.73 -1.21 -23.37
CA SER A 204 1.45 -1.49 -24.03
C SER A 204 0.40 -2.16 -23.13
N GLU A 205 0.72 -2.48 -21.89
CA GLU A 205 -0.20 -3.07 -20.94
C GLU A 205 -1.03 -2.01 -20.20
N PHE A 206 -2.07 -2.46 -19.53
CA PHE A 206 -2.82 -1.62 -18.61
C PHE A 206 -2.01 -1.38 -17.33
N ILE A 207 -1.82 -0.11 -16.96
CA ILE A 207 -1.06 0.27 -15.76
C ILE A 207 -1.95 1.07 -14.80
N TYR A 208 -1.90 0.69 -13.52
CA TYR A 208 -2.42 1.46 -12.40
C TYR A 208 -1.28 2.10 -11.62
N LEU A 209 -1.34 3.40 -11.37
CA LEU A 209 -0.29 4.16 -10.70
C LEU A 209 -0.85 4.93 -9.50
N ASP A 210 -0.18 4.80 -8.36
CA ASP A 210 -0.43 5.55 -7.13
C ASP A 210 0.93 6.04 -6.57
N PRO A 211 1.60 6.99 -7.27
CA PRO A 211 2.93 7.46 -6.91
C PRO A 211 2.90 8.30 -5.63
N PRO A 212 4.09 8.62 -5.05
CA PRO A 212 4.19 9.65 -4.03
C PRO A 212 3.53 10.95 -4.50
N TYR A 213 2.73 11.56 -3.62
CA TYR A 213 1.98 12.76 -3.99
C TYR A 213 2.88 13.98 -4.12
N TYR A 214 2.55 14.83 -5.10
CA TYR A 214 3.25 16.07 -5.34
C TYR A 214 3.09 17.04 -4.16
N THR A 215 4.19 17.62 -3.74
CA THR A 215 4.21 18.72 -2.76
C THR A 215 4.98 19.90 -3.33
N GLU A 216 4.37 21.06 -3.26
CA GLU A 216 5.12 22.31 -3.35
C GLU A 216 5.90 22.49 -2.05
N LEU A 217 7.21 22.70 -2.15
CA LEU A 217 8.13 22.76 -1.02
C LEU A 217 7.77 23.86 0.01
N ASP A 218 7.01 24.87 -0.41
CA ASP A 218 6.57 26.02 0.39
C ASP A 218 5.08 26.00 0.72
N SER A 219 4.32 24.96 0.33
CA SER A 219 2.91 24.92 0.66
C SER A 219 2.69 24.40 2.07
N ASP A 220 1.84 25.08 2.84
CA ASP A 220 1.22 24.64 4.10
C ASP A 220 0.34 23.38 3.91
N ASN A 221 0.69 22.49 2.98
CA ASN A 221 -0.09 21.32 2.63
C ASN A 221 -0.08 20.30 3.78
N LYS A 222 -0.87 20.62 4.81
CA LYS A 222 -1.07 19.79 6.01
C LYS A 222 -1.50 18.35 5.73
N MET A 223 -2.01 18.08 4.54
CA MET A 223 -2.41 16.73 4.15
C MET A 223 -1.20 15.81 3.94
N HIS A 224 -0.12 16.33 3.40
CA HIS A 224 1.13 15.59 3.20
C HIS A 224 1.78 15.17 4.52
N ALA A 225 1.85 16.07 5.48
CA ALA A 225 2.36 15.78 6.82
C ALA A 225 1.49 14.77 7.59
N ALA A 226 0.22 14.63 7.25
CA ALA A 226 -0.69 13.66 7.86
C ALA A 226 -0.63 12.26 7.19
N ILE A 227 -0.31 12.21 5.88
CA ILE A 227 -0.19 10.94 5.15
C ILE A 227 1.20 10.31 5.40
N TYR A 228 2.25 11.13 5.47
CA TYR A 228 3.63 10.69 5.69
C TYR A 228 4.18 11.28 7.00
N PRO A 229 3.77 10.74 8.17
CA PRO A 229 4.08 11.35 9.47
C PRO A 229 5.57 11.31 9.85
N MET A 230 6.40 10.64 9.06
CA MET A 230 7.80 10.36 9.38
C MET A 230 8.75 11.32 8.65
N LYS A 231 8.82 12.57 9.10
CA LYS A 231 9.81 13.55 8.60
C LYS A 231 11.27 13.19 8.92
N ASN A 232 11.51 12.19 9.76
CA ASN A 232 12.83 11.93 10.33
C ASN A 232 13.57 10.76 9.66
N ILE A 233 12.92 10.00 8.79
CA ILE A 233 13.53 8.90 8.06
C ILE A 233 13.13 9.04 6.59
N PRO A 234 14.09 9.00 5.65
CA PRO A 234 13.76 9.10 4.23
C PRO A 234 12.93 7.88 3.87
N VAL A 235 11.72 8.14 3.51
CA VAL A 235 10.92 7.24 2.71
C VAL A 235 11.16 7.65 1.27
N HIS A 236 11.14 6.71 0.34
CA HIS A 236 11.38 6.92 -1.10
C HIS A 236 10.47 7.97 -1.77
N HIS A 237 9.94 8.92 -1.01
CA HIS A 237 9.08 10.02 -1.44
C HIS A 237 9.85 11.32 -1.67
N ASP A 238 10.98 11.50 -0.96
CA ASP A 238 11.81 12.67 -1.13
C ASP A 238 12.58 12.57 -2.45
N GLY A 239 12.42 13.58 -3.29
CA GLY A 239 13.10 13.64 -4.59
C GLY A 239 12.44 12.78 -5.68
N PHE A 240 11.16 12.37 -5.52
CA PHE A 240 10.44 11.64 -6.57
C PHE A 240 10.35 12.49 -7.85
N ASN A 241 10.70 11.88 -8.98
CA ASN A 241 10.75 12.57 -10.28
C ASN A 241 9.38 12.59 -10.97
N HIS A 242 8.54 13.55 -10.57
CA HIS A 242 7.19 13.74 -11.13
C HIS A 242 7.19 14.08 -12.62
N VAL A 243 8.22 14.80 -13.09
CA VAL A 243 8.38 15.18 -14.50
C VAL A 243 8.67 13.95 -15.35
N LEU A 244 9.59 13.10 -14.89
CA LEU A 244 9.91 11.87 -15.62
C LEU A 244 8.69 10.93 -15.69
N LEU A 245 7.93 10.80 -14.59
CA LEU A 245 6.70 10.01 -14.60
C LEU A 245 5.72 10.53 -15.66
N ARG A 246 5.48 11.85 -15.71
CA ARG A 246 4.66 12.47 -16.72
C ARG A 246 5.14 12.14 -18.14
N ASP A 247 6.43 12.30 -18.39
CA ASP A 247 7.00 12.13 -19.73
C ASP A 247 6.95 10.66 -20.19
N LEU A 248 7.12 9.71 -19.27
CA LEU A 248 6.93 8.30 -19.56
C LEU A 248 5.46 7.97 -19.87
N LEU A 249 4.50 8.56 -19.14
CA LEU A 249 3.08 8.33 -19.38
C LEU A 249 2.58 8.96 -20.68
N LYS A 250 3.14 10.08 -21.12
CA LYS A 250 2.87 10.66 -22.45
C LYS A 250 3.25 9.71 -23.60
N ASN A 251 4.24 8.87 -23.40
CA ASN A 251 4.72 7.90 -24.38
C ASN A 251 4.14 6.50 -24.19
N HIS A 252 3.29 6.30 -23.16
CA HIS A 252 2.69 5.01 -22.88
C HIS A 252 1.58 4.68 -23.89
N LYS A 253 1.66 3.51 -24.52
CA LYS A 253 0.74 3.06 -25.59
C LYS A 253 -0.47 2.30 -25.06
N GLY A 254 -0.33 1.67 -23.91
CA GLY A 254 -1.42 1.00 -23.21
C GLY A 254 -2.34 1.98 -22.51
N LYS A 255 -3.39 1.47 -21.88
CA LYS A 255 -4.24 2.29 -21.02
C LYS A 255 -3.60 2.48 -19.64
N PHE A 256 -3.79 3.65 -19.02
CA PHE A 256 -3.39 3.86 -17.66
C PHE A 256 -4.45 4.56 -16.81
N VAL A 257 -4.40 4.28 -15.51
CA VAL A 257 -5.12 5.03 -14.47
C VAL A 257 -4.08 5.53 -13.47
N LEU A 258 -3.98 6.83 -13.33
CA LEU A 258 -3.09 7.50 -12.39
C LEU A 258 -3.90 8.18 -11.29
N SER A 259 -3.65 7.82 -10.04
CA SER A 259 -4.22 8.47 -8.85
C SER A 259 -3.20 9.47 -8.30
N TYR A 260 -3.64 10.68 -8.04
CA TYR A 260 -2.78 11.76 -7.54
C TYR A 260 -3.53 12.70 -6.59
N ASN A 261 -2.80 13.56 -5.85
CA ASN A 261 -3.43 14.69 -5.17
C ASN A 261 -3.83 15.78 -6.17
N ASN A 262 -5.03 16.31 -6.00
CA ASN A 262 -5.56 17.38 -6.84
C ASN A 262 -4.89 18.71 -6.47
N CYS A 263 -3.93 19.15 -7.26
CA CYS A 263 -3.31 20.47 -7.20
C CYS A 263 -3.10 21.01 -8.62
N GLU A 264 -2.84 22.31 -8.72
CA GLU A 264 -2.71 23.02 -10.00
C GLU A 264 -1.61 22.39 -10.86
N THR A 265 -0.42 22.20 -10.32
CA THR A 265 0.72 21.61 -11.01
C THR A 265 0.40 20.23 -11.62
N ILE A 266 -0.31 19.37 -10.90
CA ILE A 266 -0.68 18.05 -11.39
C ILE A 266 -1.75 18.16 -12.50
N ARG A 267 -2.73 19.05 -12.35
CA ARG A 267 -3.70 19.29 -13.42
C ARG A 267 -3.04 19.78 -14.71
N ASP A 268 -2.05 20.65 -14.60
CA ASP A 268 -1.31 21.19 -15.73
C ASP A 268 -0.40 20.12 -16.37
N TYR A 269 0.31 19.34 -15.57
CA TYR A 269 1.18 18.26 -16.06
C TYR A 269 0.43 17.24 -16.93
N TYR A 270 -0.84 17.01 -16.63
CA TYR A 270 -1.67 15.99 -17.25
C TYR A 270 -2.89 16.60 -17.97
N SER A 271 -2.81 17.87 -18.40
CA SER A 271 -3.92 18.60 -19.04
C SER A 271 -4.37 17.99 -20.38
N GLU A 272 -3.53 17.21 -21.02
CA GLU A 272 -3.86 16.49 -22.26
C GLU A 272 -4.65 15.19 -22.05
N PHE A 273 -4.81 14.74 -20.81
CA PHE A 273 -5.49 13.51 -20.44
C PHE A 273 -6.83 13.78 -19.75
N ASN A 274 -7.68 12.76 -19.71
CA ASN A 274 -8.96 12.86 -19.01
C ASN A 274 -8.73 12.98 -17.51
N GLN A 275 -9.36 13.97 -16.89
CA GLN A 275 -9.24 14.24 -15.46
C GLN A 275 -10.61 14.11 -14.78
N SER A 276 -10.70 13.38 -13.69
CA SER A 276 -11.89 13.29 -12.86
C SER A 276 -11.54 13.48 -11.39
N PHE A 277 -12.52 13.98 -10.63
CA PHE A 277 -12.32 14.41 -9.24
C PHE A 277 -13.25 13.60 -8.31
N PRO A 278 -12.96 12.31 -8.11
CA PRO A 278 -13.77 11.50 -7.24
C PRO A 278 -13.57 11.91 -5.79
N SER A 279 -14.64 11.79 -5.01
CA SER A 279 -14.60 12.08 -3.58
C SER A 279 -14.85 10.81 -2.77
N TRP A 280 -14.00 10.57 -1.80
CA TRP A 280 -14.19 9.57 -0.75
C TRP A 280 -13.61 10.08 0.57
N ASN A 281 -14.07 9.51 1.67
CA ASN A 281 -13.65 9.96 2.98
C ASN A 281 -12.48 9.15 3.54
N TYR A 282 -11.40 9.82 3.94
CA TYR A 282 -10.33 9.24 4.76
C TYR A 282 -10.67 9.35 6.25
N SER A 283 -10.47 8.30 7.05
CA SER A 283 -10.52 8.43 8.50
C SER A 283 -9.18 8.95 9.01
N MET A 284 -9.23 10.09 9.63
CA MET A 284 -8.11 10.72 10.33
C MET A 284 -7.98 10.12 11.75
N GLY A 285 -7.46 8.89 11.86
CA GLY A 285 -7.25 8.22 13.14
C GLY A 285 -8.51 8.12 14.04
N ASN A 286 -8.80 6.94 14.55
CA ASN A 286 -10.01 6.69 15.35
C ASN A 286 -9.89 7.18 16.80
N GLY A 287 -9.63 8.47 17.03
CA GLY A 287 -9.57 9.04 18.38
C GLY A 287 -8.37 8.60 19.23
N GLU A 288 -7.40 7.91 18.64
CA GLU A 288 -6.19 7.41 19.31
C GLU A 288 -5.13 8.50 19.51
N THR A 289 -5.21 9.55 18.70
CA THR A 289 -4.35 10.71 18.81
C THR A 289 -4.96 11.74 19.76
N ARG A 290 -4.14 12.54 20.43
CA ARG A 290 -4.61 13.71 21.19
C ARG A 290 -5.52 14.62 20.33
N ILE A 291 -5.19 14.77 19.04
CA ILE A 291 -5.99 15.52 18.06
C ILE A 291 -7.32 14.82 17.81
N GLY A 292 -7.35 13.49 17.65
CA GLY A 292 -8.58 12.74 17.41
C GLY A 292 -9.51 12.72 18.64
N LYS A 293 -8.96 12.69 19.86
CA LYS A 293 -9.74 12.83 21.10
C LYS A 293 -10.38 14.21 21.20
N ASN A 294 -9.60 15.27 21.03
CA ASN A 294 -10.10 16.64 21.07
C ASN A 294 -11.18 16.88 20.00
N ARG A 295 -11.01 16.35 18.79
CA ARG A 295 -12.04 16.46 17.74
C ARG A 295 -13.33 15.72 18.09
N LYS A 296 -13.22 14.54 18.70
CA LYS A 296 -14.39 13.78 19.17
C LYS A 296 -15.11 14.52 20.31
N GLU A 297 -14.37 15.10 21.23
CA GLU A 297 -14.91 15.92 22.31
C GLU A 297 -15.59 17.20 21.80
N MET A 298 -15.09 17.77 20.69
CA MET A 298 -15.68 18.93 20.00
C MET A 298 -16.81 18.56 19.03
N GLY A 299 -17.18 17.28 18.92
CA GLY A 299 -18.20 16.81 17.95
C GLY A 299 -17.77 16.91 16.49
N ILE A 300 -16.47 17.09 16.21
CA ILE A 300 -15.95 17.25 14.86
C ILE A 300 -15.66 15.87 14.25
N SER A 301 -16.14 15.63 13.04
CA SER A 301 -15.89 14.39 12.30
C SER A 301 -14.40 14.12 12.13
N ASN A 302 -13.97 12.88 12.42
CA ASN A 302 -12.63 12.40 12.11
C ASN A 302 -12.49 11.96 10.63
N SER A 303 -13.52 12.16 9.83
CA SER A 303 -13.51 11.91 8.40
C SER A 303 -13.12 13.18 7.65
N LYS A 304 -12.17 13.07 6.74
CA LYS A 304 -11.78 14.13 5.82
C LYS A 304 -12.04 13.67 4.39
N GLU A 305 -12.65 14.52 3.60
CA GLU A 305 -12.84 14.27 2.18
C GLU A 305 -11.49 14.20 1.47
N SER A 306 -11.37 13.30 0.51
CA SER A 306 -10.18 13.19 -0.33
C SER A 306 -10.13 14.37 -1.29
N HIS A 307 -8.94 14.87 -1.53
CA HIS A 307 -8.67 15.81 -2.61
C HIS A 307 -7.81 15.09 -3.65
N GLU A 308 -8.41 14.06 -4.28
CA GLU A 308 -7.71 13.26 -5.27
C GLU A 308 -8.20 13.57 -6.68
N ILE A 309 -7.32 13.35 -7.64
CA ILE A 309 -7.59 13.39 -9.07
C ILE A 309 -7.26 12.01 -9.65
N LEU A 310 -8.15 11.50 -10.49
CA LEU A 310 -7.88 10.35 -11.34
C LEU A 310 -7.65 10.84 -12.77
N ILE A 311 -6.55 10.39 -13.36
CA ILE A 311 -6.10 10.76 -14.69
C ILE A 311 -6.03 9.50 -15.54
N THR A 312 -6.63 9.53 -16.73
CA THR A 312 -6.65 8.41 -17.68
C THR A 312 -6.38 8.88 -19.10
N ASN A 313 -5.76 8.01 -19.90
CA ASN A 313 -5.57 8.25 -21.34
C ASN A 313 -6.67 7.59 -22.19
N PHE A 314 -7.78 7.21 -21.61
CA PHE A 314 -8.93 6.62 -22.28
C PHE A 314 -10.23 7.16 -21.71
N ASP A 315 -11.27 7.18 -22.55
CA ASP A 315 -12.62 7.61 -22.13
C ASP A 315 -13.29 6.54 -21.30
N TYR A 316 -14.02 6.97 -20.28
CA TYR A 316 -14.88 6.10 -19.48
C TYR A 316 -16.13 6.86 -19.06
N GLN A 317 -17.22 6.11 -18.90
CA GLN A 317 -18.47 6.64 -18.35
C GLN A 317 -18.65 6.08 -16.95
N PHE A 318 -18.99 6.96 -16.00
CA PHE A 318 -19.35 6.57 -14.64
C PHE A 318 -20.74 5.94 -14.58
#